data_7e54127edf2067a2d51fd7c2b270bc74
#
_entry.id   7e54127edf2067a2d51fd7c2b270bc74
#
_cell.length_a   1.000
_cell.length_b   1.000
_cell.length_c   1.000
_cell.angle_alpha   90.00
_cell.angle_beta   90.00
_cell.angle_gamma   90.00
#
_symmetry.space_group_name_H-M   'P 1'
#
loop_
_entity.id
_entity.type
_entity.pdbx_description
1 polymer ?
#
loop_
_entity_poly.entity_id
_entity_poly.type
_entity_poly.pdbx_seq_one_letter_code
_entity_poly.pdbx_strand_id
1 'polypeptide(L)'
;LSFFKNFNTEETGEHKDKFDIKNRAILPLVDGARLLTMSNGIKGINNTYMRFKQLAMFDPKHAEIYLNCAEAFQFFSKIRTVEGLKNENTGQYIRIDELSKVDKERLKNELTPMRDLEELIKDTFQLTQFS
;
A
#
# COMPACT_ATOMS: atom_id res chain seq x y z
N LEU A 1 -5.05 -3.41 -13.32
CA LEU A 1 -5.23 -3.09 -11.94
C LEU A 1 -4.40 -1.89 -11.57
N SER A 2 -5.03 -0.78 -11.46
CA SER A 2 -4.34 0.44 -11.08
C SER A 2 -4.59 0.74 -9.61
N PHE A 3 -3.56 0.81 -8.82
CA PHE A 3 -3.64 1.30 -7.45
C PHE A 3 -3.88 2.81 -7.44
N PHE A 4 -3.88 3.37 -8.59
CA PHE A 4 -3.61 4.73 -8.77
C PHE A 4 -4.56 5.61 -9.27
N LYS A 5 -5.71 5.27 -9.24
CA LYS A 5 -6.67 6.31 -9.50
C LYS A 5 -6.88 7.07 -8.21
N ASN A 6 -5.86 7.82 -7.82
CA ASN A 6 -5.91 8.76 -6.73
C ASN A 6 -7.22 8.90 -6.04
N PHE A 7 -7.36 8.52 -4.81
CA PHE A 7 -8.57 8.77 -4.04
C PHE A 7 -9.86 8.41 -4.75
N ASN A 8 -9.86 7.27 -5.47
CA ASN A 8 -11.11 6.74 -5.94
C ASN A 8 -11.98 6.46 -4.73
N THR A 9 -12.92 7.34 -4.48
CA THR A 9 -13.89 7.15 -3.42
C THR A 9 -15.02 6.29 -3.95
N GLU A 10 -15.78 5.70 -3.04
CA GLU A 10 -16.94 4.88 -3.41
C GLU A 10 -18.00 5.77 -4.06
N GLU A 11 -18.53 5.32 -5.18
CA GLU A 11 -19.52 6.12 -5.95
C GLU A 11 -20.94 5.95 -5.46
N THR A 12 -21.24 4.82 -4.85
CA THR A 12 -22.60 4.48 -4.41
C THR A 12 -22.58 3.80 -3.05
N GLY A 13 -23.76 3.72 -2.42
CA GLY A 13 -23.95 2.97 -1.21
C GLY A 13 -23.63 3.74 0.06
N GLU A 14 -23.54 3.01 1.15
CA GLU A 14 -23.32 3.53 2.49
C GLU A 14 -22.00 4.28 2.62
N HIS A 15 -20.98 3.89 1.85
CA HIS A 15 -19.65 4.48 1.92
C HIS A 15 -19.33 5.45 0.79
N LYS A 16 -20.37 5.98 0.19
CA LYS A 16 -20.21 6.97 -0.88
C LYS A 16 -19.30 8.13 -0.44
N ASP A 17 -18.41 8.53 -1.33
CA ASP A 17 -17.44 9.62 -1.13
C ASP A 17 -16.37 9.33 -0.07
N LYS A 18 -16.24 8.06 0.34
CA LYS A 18 -15.19 7.63 1.25
C LYS A 18 -14.13 6.83 0.50
N PHE A 19 -12.90 6.91 0.96
CA PHE A 19 -11.79 6.16 0.39
C PHE A 19 -11.62 4.84 1.16
N ASP A 20 -11.66 3.71 0.45
CA ASP A 20 -11.44 2.39 1.04
C ASP A 20 -9.95 2.14 1.21
N ILE A 21 -9.38 2.63 2.30
CA ILE A 21 -7.95 2.55 2.56
C ILE A 21 -7.47 1.09 2.72
N LYS A 22 -8.33 0.21 3.20
CA LYS A 22 -7.98 -1.20 3.36
C LYS A 22 -7.76 -1.86 2.00
N ASN A 23 -8.73 -1.77 1.11
CA ASN A 23 -8.67 -2.48 -0.17
C ASN A 23 -7.87 -1.76 -1.24
N ARG A 24 -7.75 -0.45 -1.15
CA ARG A 24 -7.06 0.34 -2.17
C ARG A 24 -5.64 0.72 -1.84
N ALA A 25 -5.23 0.57 -0.59
CA ALA A 25 -3.88 0.94 -0.17
C ALA A 25 -3.20 -0.17 0.64
N ILE A 26 -3.79 -0.59 1.74
CA ILE A 26 -3.15 -1.52 2.67
C ILE A 26 -3.00 -2.92 2.06
N LEU A 27 -4.08 -3.52 1.58
CA LEU A 27 -4.03 -4.89 1.04
C LEU A 27 -3.14 -5.03 -0.19
N PRO A 28 -3.13 -4.09 -1.15
CA PRO A 28 -2.16 -4.18 -2.24
C PRO A 28 -0.71 -4.22 -1.79
N LEU A 29 -0.36 -3.47 -0.73
CA LEU A 29 0.99 -3.52 -0.17
C LEU A 29 1.26 -4.86 0.52
N VAL A 30 0.28 -5.36 1.28
CA VAL A 30 0.40 -6.68 1.93
C VAL A 30 0.60 -7.77 0.90
N ASP A 31 -0.23 -7.78 -0.14
CA ASP A 31 -0.18 -8.81 -1.17
C ASP A 31 1.09 -8.71 -2.00
N GLY A 32 1.50 -7.49 -2.35
CA GLY A 32 2.74 -7.26 -3.08
C GLY A 32 3.97 -7.73 -2.32
N ALA A 33 4.04 -7.41 -1.03
CA ALA A 33 5.15 -7.84 -0.18
C ALA A 33 5.21 -9.37 -0.09
N ARG A 34 4.07 -10.04 0.08
CA ARG A 34 4.01 -11.50 0.15
C ARG A 34 4.43 -12.13 -1.16
N LEU A 35 3.91 -11.64 -2.26
CA LEU A 35 4.25 -12.16 -3.58
C LEU A 35 5.75 -12.05 -3.86
N LEU A 36 6.35 -10.90 -3.58
CA LEU A 36 7.77 -10.67 -3.84
C LEU A 36 8.68 -11.45 -2.89
N THR A 37 8.32 -11.57 -1.61
CA THR A 37 9.11 -12.40 -0.69
C THR A 37 9.06 -13.86 -1.08
N MET A 38 7.90 -14.35 -1.50
CA MET A 38 7.77 -15.74 -1.98
C MET A 38 8.60 -15.97 -3.22
N SER A 39 8.55 -15.07 -4.20
CA SER A 39 9.32 -15.23 -5.44
C SER A 39 10.82 -15.13 -5.23
N ASN A 40 11.27 -14.49 -4.17
CA ASN A 40 12.69 -14.39 -3.82
C ASN A 40 13.14 -15.45 -2.81
N GLY A 41 12.27 -16.38 -2.45
CA GLY A 41 12.59 -17.44 -1.50
C GLY A 41 12.80 -16.98 -0.07
N ILE A 42 12.30 -15.81 0.28
CA ILE A 42 12.41 -15.26 1.63
C ILE A 42 11.33 -15.87 2.50
N LYS A 43 11.72 -16.48 3.61
CA LYS A 43 10.80 -17.16 4.53
C LYS A 43 10.94 -16.65 5.96
N GLY A 44 9.95 -16.95 6.78
CA GLY A 44 10.01 -16.68 8.22
C GLY A 44 9.68 -15.26 8.64
N ILE A 45 9.20 -14.43 7.71
CA ILE A 45 8.82 -13.05 8.01
C ILE A 45 7.30 -12.93 7.87
N ASN A 46 6.65 -12.53 8.95
CA ASN A 46 5.19 -12.53 9.02
C ASN A 46 4.55 -11.14 9.13
N ASN A 47 5.29 -10.07 8.89
CA ASN A 47 4.66 -8.75 8.81
C ASN A 47 5.17 -7.99 7.59
N THR A 48 4.30 -7.16 7.05
CA THR A 48 4.51 -6.48 5.79
C THR A 48 5.68 -5.49 5.83
N TYR A 49 5.78 -4.72 6.90
CA TYR A 49 6.87 -3.75 7.05
C TYR A 49 8.23 -4.46 6.97
N MET A 50 8.39 -5.53 7.72
CA MET A 50 9.64 -6.29 7.74
C MET A 50 9.89 -7.01 6.43
N ARG A 51 8.85 -7.47 5.74
CA ARG A 51 9.00 -8.06 4.41
C ARG A 51 9.62 -7.07 3.43
N PHE A 52 9.14 -5.83 3.43
CA PHE A 52 9.72 -4.80 2.56
C PHE A 52 11.18 -4.48 2.96
N LYS A 53 11.47 -4.41 4.25
CA LYS A 53 12.84 -4.17 4.70
C LYS A 53 13.77 -5.29 4.25
N GLN A 54 13.32 -6.53 4.33
CA GLN A 54 14.10 -7.69 3.90
C GLN A 54 14.28 -7.71 2.39
N LEU A 55 13.25 -7.36 1.62
CA LEU A 55 13.34 -7.25 0.17
C LEU A 55 14.40 -6.23 -0.24
N ALA A 56 14.49 -5.12 0.47
CA ALA A 56 15.50 -4.09 0.19
C ALA A 56 16.92 -4.64 0.35
N MET A 57 17.13 -5.57 1.28
CA MET A 57 18.43 -6.21 1.48
C MET A 57 18.72 -7.27 0.43
N PHE A 58 17.71 -8.05 0.03
CA PHE A 58 17.87 -9.12 -0.94
C PHE A 58 17.97 -8.60 -2.38
N ASP A 59 17.33 -7.49 -2.67
CA ASP A 59 17.29 -6.90 -4.00
C ASP A 59 17.66 -5.43 -3.92
N PRO A 60 18.95 -5.12 -3.67
CA PRO A 60 19.37 -3.74 -3.45
C PRO A 60 19.17 -2.81 -4.65
N LYS A 61 19.06 -3.37 -5.83
CA LYS A 61 18.76 -2.60 -7.04
C LYS A 61 17.42 -1.85 -6.93
N HIS A 62 16.45 -2.44 -6.22
CA HIS A 62 15.14 -1.85 -6.03
C HIS A 62 14.86 -1.44 -4.59
N ALA A 63 15.92 -1.28 -3.79
CA ALA A 63 15.80 -1.00 -2.36
C ALA A 63 14.95 0.24 -2.07
N GLU A 64 15.08 1.29 -2.88
CA GLU A 64 14.32 2.52 -2.67
C GLU A 64 12.82 2.28 -2.77
N ILE A 65 12.39 1.47 -3.75
CA ILE A 65 10.97 1.13 -3.91
C ILE A 65 10.46 0.40 -2.66
N TYR A 66 11.20 -0.62 -2.22
CA TYR A 66 10.77 -1.40 -1.05
C TYR A 66 10.72 -0.58 0.23
N LEU A 67 11.72 0.27 0.46
CA LEU A 67 11.77 1.10 1.66
C LEU A 67 10.64 2.14 1.66
N ASN A 68 10.35 2.72 0.51
CA ASN A 68 9.23 3.65 0.39
C ASN A 68 7.89 2.95 0.62
N CYS A 69 7.76 1.70 0.16
CA CYS A 69 6.56 0.90 0.43
C CYS A 69 6.41 0.55 1.90
N ALA A 70 7.51 0.29 2.60
CA ALA A 70 7.47 0.04 4.04
C ALA A 70 6.91 1.26 4.78
N GLU A 71 7.37 2.45 4.43
CA GLU A 71 6.89 3.69 5.03
C GLU A 71 5.44 3.97 4.67
N ALA A 72 5.05 3.74 3.41
CA ALA A 72 3.67 3.90 2.98
C ALA A 72 2.74 2.99 3.76
N PHE A 73 3.14 1.74 3.94
CA PHE A 73 2.35 0.78 4.72
C PHE A 73 2.14 1.26 6.16
N GLN A 74 3.18 1.75 6.81
CA GLN A 74 3.08 2.28 8.17
C GLN A 74 2.15 3.49 8.22
N PHE A 75 2.27 4.38 7.25
CA PHE A 75 1.44 5.57 7.21
C PHE A 75 -0.05 5.23 7.02
N PHE A 76 -0.37 4.38 6.04
CA PHE A 76 -1.76 3.97 5.81
C PHE A 76 -2.34 3.25 7.01
N SER A 77 -1.55 2.39 7.65
CA SER A 77 -1.99 1.66 8.84
C SER A 77 -2.28 2.61 10.00
N LYS A 78 -1.45 3.63 10.16
CA LYS A 78 -1.64 4.65 11.20
C LYS A 78 -2.91 5.45 10.94
N ILE A 79 -3.12 5.91 9.71
CA ILE A 79 -4.33 6.66 9.35
C ILE A 79 -5.57 5.81 9.63
N ARG A 80 -5.55 4.56 9.22
CA ARG A 80 -6.67 3.65 9.46
C ARG A 80 -6.97 3.52 10.96
N THR A 81 -5.94 3.31 11.77
CA THR A 81 -6.10 3.16 13.22
C THR A 81 -6.65 4.43 13.86
N VAL A 82 -6.07 5.57 13.52
CA VAL A 82 -6.49 6.86 14.09
C VAL A 82 -7.93 7.18 13.71
N GLU A 83 -8.28 7.03 12.43
CA GLU A 83 -9.63 7.31 11.96
C GLU A 83 -10.64 6.31 12.53
N GLY A 84 -10.23 5.06 12.67
CA GLY A 84 -11.09 4.04 13.30
C GLY A 84 -11.40 4.35 14.76
N LEU A 85 -10.39 4.75 15.53
CA LEU A 85 -10.57 5.14 16.93
C LEU A 85 -11.43 6.39 17.04
N LYS A 86 -11.19 7.36 16.18
CA LYS A 86 -11.92 8.63 16.19
C LYS A 86 -13.41 8.43 15.88
N ASN A 87 -13.70 7.52 14.95
CA ASN A 87 -15.07 7.29 14.48
C ASN A 87 -15.71 6.03 15.06
N GLU A 88 -15.02 5.37 15.99
CA GLU A 88 -15.50 4.15 16.66
C GLU A 88 -15.86 3.04 15.68
N ASN A 89 -14.97 2.81 14.67
CA ASN A 89 -15.14 1.76 13.68
C ASN A 89 -13.79 1.16 13.31
N THR A 90 -13.74 0.36 12.23
CA THR A 90 -12.50 -0.31 11.79
C THR A 90 -11.53 0.61 11.06
N GLY A 91 -11.97 1.81 10.69
CA GLY A 91 -11.14 2.73 9.92
C GLY A 91 -10.93 2.33 8.46
N GLN A 92 -11.73 1.40 7.95
CA GLN A 92 -11.58 0.94 6.56
C GLN A 92 -11.92 2.03 5.54
N TYR A 93 -12.95 2.81 5.82
CA TYR A 93 -13.44 3.86 4.91
C TYR A 93 -13.13 5.23 5.49
N ILE A 94 -12.34 6.00 4.78
CA ILE A 94 -11.81 7.30 5.23
C ILE A 94 -12.47 8.44 4.47
N ARG A 95 -12.93 9.45 5.18
CA ARG A 95 -13.39 10.68 4.53
C ARG A 95 -12.18 11.58 4.28
N ILE A 96 -11.75 11.62 3.04
CA ILE A 96 -10.55 12.39 2.65
C ILE A 96 -10.72 13.87 2.98
N ASP A 97 -11.91 14.41 2.75
CA ASP A 97 -12.21 15.84 2.98
C ASP A 97 -12.14 16.24 4.46
N GLU A 98 -12.21 15.27 5.38
CA GLU A 98 -12.10 15.53 6.82
C GLU A 98 -10.68 15.42 7.35
N LEU A 99 -9.74 14.95 6.55
CA LEU A 99 -8.34 14.90 6.94
C LEU A 99 -7.74 16.29 6.99
N SER A 100 -6.70 16.47 7.83
CA SER A 100 -5.93 17.69 7.84
C SER A 100 -5.28 17.89 6.47
N LYS A 101 -4.92 19.11 6.14
CA LYS A 101 -4.25 19.42 4.87
C LYS A 101 -2.94 18.63 4.75
N VAL A 102 -2.20 18.50 5.85
CA VAL A 102 -0.94 17.76 5.88
C VAL A 102 -1.17 16.28 5.62
N ASP A 103 -2.14 15.67 6.28
CA ASP A 103 -2.44 14.25 6.11
C ASP A 103 -2.98 13.95 4.71
N LYS A 104 -3.80 14.84 4.17
CA LYS A 104 -4.33 14.71 2.82
C LYS A 104 -3.20 14.71 1.79
N GLU A 105 -2.26 15.63 1.92
CA GLU A 105 -1.12 15.74 1.02
C GLU A 105 -0.20 14.53 1.14
N ARG A 106 0.03 14.08 2.37
CA ARG A 106 0.85 12.89 2.62
C ARG A 106 0.20 11.63 2.08
N LEU A 107 -1.11 11.48 2.25
CA LEU A 107 -1.84 10.34 1.71
C LEU A 107 -1.66 10.26 0.20
N LYS A 108 -1.77 11.39 -0.47
CA LYS A 108 -1.57 11.49 -1.91
C LYS A 108 -0.16 11.08 -2.31
N ASN A 109 0.84 11.59 -1.59
CA ASN A 109 2.25 11.29 -1.90
C ASN A 109 2.61 9.83 -1.67
N GLU A 110 2.01 9.20 -0.67
CA GLU A 110 2.30 7.80 -0.36
C GLU A 110 1.66 6.81 -1.35
N LEU A 111 0.84 7.29 -2.26
CA LEU A 111 0.33 6.45 -3.36
C LEU A 111 1.39 6.21 -4.44
N THR A 112 2.39 7.07 -4.53
CA THR A 112 3.48 6.92 -5.51
C THR A 112 4.30 5.64 -5.31
N PRO A 113 4.71 5.28 -4.09
CA PRO A 113 5.40 3.98 -3.88
C PRO A 113 4.61 2.78 -4.36
N MET A 114 3.28 2.85 -4.27
CA MET A 114 2.42 1.76 -4.72
C MET A 114 2.47 1.59 -6.23
N ARG A 115 2.61 2.69 -6.96
CA ARG A 115 2.77 2.67 -8.41
C ARG A 115 4.08 1.99 -8.79
N ASP A 116 5.15 2.38 -8.13
CA ASP A 116 6.46 1.83 -8.39
C ASP A 116 6.47 0.33 -8.09
N LEU A 117 5.81 -0.08 -7.03
CA LEU A 117 5.67 -1.49 -6.67
C LEU A 117 4.87 -2.26 -7.72
N GLU A 118 3.77 -1.70 -8.19
CA GLU A 118 2.94 -2.32 -9.23
C GLU A 118 3.74 -2.54 -10.50
N GLU A 119 4.49 -1.53 -10.92
CA GLU A 119 5.34 -1.65 -12.11
C GLU A 119 6.42 -2.70 -11.93
N LEU A 120 7.04 -2.75 -10.76
CA LEU A 120 8.07 -3.75 -10.45
C LEU A 120 7.49 -5.17 -10.52
N ILE A 121 6.31 -5.37 -9.96
CA ILE A 121 5.64 -6.68 -10.00
C ILE A 121 5.31 -7.07 -11.44
N LYS A 122 4.76 -6.16 -12.21
CA LYS A 122 4.44 -6.41 -13.62
C LYS A 122 5.69 -6.81 -14.40
N ASP A 123 6.76 -6.05 -14.26
CA ASP A 123 8.00 -6.33 -14.99
C ASP A 123 8.58 -7.68 -14.59
N THR A 124 8.60 -7.98 -13.30
CA THR A 124 9.13 -9.23 -12.79
C THR A 124 8.39 -10.45 -13.35
N PHE A 125 7.06 -10.41 -13.32
CA PHE A 125 6.25 -11.57 -13.72
C PHE A 125 6.01 -11.64 -15.22
N GLN A 126 6.00 -10.53 -15.92
CA GLN A 126 5.91 -10.55 -17.38
C GLN A 126 7.19 -11.12 -17.99
N LEU A 127 8.35 -10.73 -17.49
CA LEU A 127 9.61 -11.28 -17.96
C LEU A 127 9.69 -12.79 -17.74
N THR A 128 9.22 -13.25 -16.58
CA THR A 128 9.16 -14.67 -16.26
C THR A 128 8.25 -15.42 -17.22
N GLN A 129 7.16 -14.79 -17.62
CA GLN A 129 6.16 -15.38 -18.49
C GLN A 129 6.70 -15.61 -19.92
N PHE A 130 7.61 -14.77 -20.37
CA PHE A 130 8.16 -14.85 -21.72
C PHE A 130 9.54 -15.52 -21.80
N SER A 131 10.08 -15.88 -20.67
CA SER A 131 11.31 -16.62 -20.63
C SER A 131 11.06 -18.12 -20.44
#